data_8bc42cb303de1437f81de389a8b11863
#
_entry.id   8bc42cb303de1437f81de389a8b11863
#
_cell.length_a   1.000
_cell.length_b   1.000
_cell.length_c   1.000
_cell.angle_alpha   90.00
_cell.angle_beta   90.00
_cell.angle_gamma   90.00
#
_symmetry.space_group_name_H-M   'P 1'
#
loop_
_entity.id
_entity.type
_entity.pdbx_description
1 polymer ?
#
loop_
_entity_poly.entity_id
_entity_poly.type
_entity_poly.pdbx_seq_one_letter_code
_entity_poly.pdbx_strand_id
1 'polypeptide(L)'
;MRRIIISLILLIGFCSGTYPIYFKHIGMQEGLSQLSVMAIYQDNLGRMWFGTEEGISIYDGVQTKVYKPSEFHRQNANPIGNQTHFIAGDKDGNVFFDSDQSLIRYDIQTQKFSCLRKSNVYTVASIKGTIWVGIADSILTWNPDKNDFDFVTRLENRNQRATCLLEDSGGRYWIGTTDGLFRMNDDKSLTCMIMGEDIYDLYEDSKYNLWISIRMNGMYKRDVHGNFTRYRYDPSNPNNISSNQVRDFVEDNFGNIWFGTFTGLNKYNPTSNQFEVYARNPLPGSMTHSSVFPVYKDRQGTIWL
;
A
#
# COMPACT_ATOMS: atom_id res chain seq x y z
N MET A 1 -37.83 -51.49 -39.80
CA MET A 1 -36.89 -50.33 -39.86
C MET A 1 -36.67 -49.83 -38.48
N ARG A 2 -35.49 -50.15 -37.85
CA ARG A 2 -35.08 -49.66 -36.54
C ARG A 2 -34.36 -48.32 -36.75
N ARG A 3 -34.90 -47.22 -36.19
CA ARG A 3 -34.23 -45.91 -36.13
C ARG A 3 -33.21 -45.93 -35.02
N ILE A 4 -31.93 -45.80 -35.40
CA ILE A 4 -30.82 -45.57 -34.46
C ILE A 4 -30.78 -44.09 -34.19
N ILE A 5 -31.05 -43.66 -32.95
CA ILE A 5 -30.87 -42.30 -32.48
C ILE A 5 -29.43 -42.20 -31.96
N ILE A 6 -28.55 -41.50 -32.71
CA ILE A 6 -27.21 -41.17 -32.28
C ILE A 6 -27.32 -39.89 -31.43
N SER A 7 -27.14 -40.04 -30.12
CA SER A 7 -27.09 -38.93 -29.19
C SER A 7 -25.68 -38.35 -29.23
N LEU A 8 -25.53 -37.16 -29.83
CA LEU A 8 -24.28 -36.42 -29.89
C LEU A 8 -24.11 -35.71 -28.52
N ILE A 9 -23.29 -36.27 -27.62
CA ILE A 9 -22.89 -35.59 -26.37
C ILE A 9 -21.83 -34.57 -26.76
N LEU A 10 -22.22 -33.29 -26.80
CA LEU A 10 -21.28 -32.18 -26.92
C LEU A 10 -20.56 -32.03 -25.56
N LEU A 11 -19.35 -32.53 -25.46
CA LEU A 11 -18.44 -32.23 -24.34
C LEU A 11 -17.97 -30.77 -24.51
N ILE A 12 -18.66 -29.84 -23.87
CA ILE A 12 -18.16 -28.48 -23.69
C ILE A 12 -17.05 -28.57 -22.65
N GLY A 13 -15.82 -28.75 -23.11
CA GLY A 13 -14.64 -28.55 -22.30
C GLY A 13 -14.58 -27.08 -21.87
N PHE A 14 -14.88 -26.82 -20.61
CA PHE A 14 -14.49 -25.54 -20.00
C PHE A 14 -12.97 -25.48 -20.04
N CYS A 15 -12.41 -24.88 -21.07
CA CYS A 15 -11.05 -24.45 -21.10
C CYS A 15 -10.98 -23.27 -20.11
N SER A 16 -10.53 -23.50 -18.90
CA SER A 16 -10.14 -22.44 -17.97
C SER A 16 -8.87 -21.79 -18.54
N GLY A 17 -9.06 -20.96 -19.54
CA GLY A 17 -7.99 -20.15 -20.09
C GLY A 17 -7.52 -19.18 -19.03
N THR A 18 -6.36 -19.41 -18.47
CA THR A 18 -5.64 -18.37 -17.74
C THR A 18 -5.28 -17.30 -18.76
N TYR A 19 -6.01 -16.19 -18.74
CA TYR A 19 -5.64 -15.03 -19.55
C TYR A 19 -4.28 -14.53 -19.07
N PRO A 20 -3.31 -14.34 -19.97
CA PRO A 20 -2.02 -13.80 -19.56
C PRO A 20 -2.21 -12.39 -18.98
N ILE A 21 -1.57 -12.12 -17.85
CA ILE A 21 -1.56 -10.78 -17.26
C ILE A 21 -0.61 -9.92 -18.10
N TYR A 22 -1.12 -8.78 -18.56
CA TYR A 22 -0.34 -7.78 -19.27
C TYR A 22 -0.06 -6.58 -18.37
N PHE A 23 1.21 -6.18 -18.30
CA PHE A 23 1.64 -4.98 -17.61
C PHE A 23 1.79 -3.83 -18.60
N LYS A 24 1.09 -2.72 -18.31
CA LYS A 24 1.31 -1.44 -18.98
C LYS A 24 2.33 -0.64 -18.19
N HIS A 25 3.37 -0.16 -18.85
CA HIS A 25 4.41 0.63 -18.21
C HIS A 25 4.11 2.12 -18.31
N ILE A 26 4.33 2.84 -17.21
CA ILE A 26 4.38 4.30 -17.17
C ILE A 26 5.75 4.66 -16.61
N GLY A 27 6.52 5.41 -17.39
CA GLY A 27 7.89 5.75 -17.07
C GLY A 27 8.21 7.22 -17.31
N MET A 28 9.49 7.52 -17.45
CA MET A 28 9.95 8.89 -17.71
C MET A 28 9.46 9.45 -19.06
N GLN A 29 9.17 8.59 -20.05
CA GLN A 29 8.61 9.02 -21.33
C GLN A 29 7.16 9.48 -21.18
N GLU A 30 6.42 8.91 -20.25
CA GLU A 30 5.07 9.32 -19.89
C GLU A 30 5.07 10.44 -18.82
N GLY A 31 6.26 10.92 -18.45
CA GLY A 31 6.44 12.12 -17.63
C GLY A 31 6.67 11.88 -16.14
N LEU A 32 6.95 10.65 -15.69
CA LEU A 32 7.35 10.45 -14.29
C LEU A 32 8.66 11.19 -13.98
N SER A 33 8.77 11.73 -12.76
CA SER A 33 9.99 12.41 -12.30
C SER A 33 11.18 11.46 -12.20
N GLN A 34 10.90 10.19 -11.80
CA GLN A 34 11.90 9.18 -11.54
C GLN A 34 11.22 7.80 -11.50
N LEU A 35 11.96 6.72 -11.74
CA LEU A 35 11.41 5.35 -11.85
C LEU A 35 11.23 4.64 -10.50
N SER A 36 11.92 5.09 -9.45
CA SER A 36 11.73 4.55 -8.09
C SER A 36 10.49 5.17 -7.46
N VAL A 37 9.34 4.55 -7.69
CA VAL A 37 8.09 4.93 -7.03
C VAL A 37 8.05 4.28 -5.65
N MET A 38 7.79 5.08 -4.62
CA MET A 38 7.78 4.66 -3.21
C MET A 38 6.36 4.66 -2.61
N ALA A 39 5.44 5.45 -3.20
CA ALA A 39 4.05 5.53 -2.78
C ALA A 39 3.15 5.78 -3.98
N ILE A 40 1.95 5.18 -3.97
CA ILE A 40 0.90 5.42 -4.98
C ILE A 40 -0.41 5.74 -4.25
N TYR A 41 -1.12 6.74 -4.76
CA TYR A 41 -2.42 7.13 -4.23
C TYR A 41 -3.31 7.67 -5.35
N GLN A 42 -4.62 7.40 -5.30
CA GLN A 42 -5.61 8.02 -6.20
C GLN A 42 -6.43 9.05 -5.45
N ASP A 43 -6.38 10.32 -5.89
CA ASP A 43 -7.17 11.39 -5.28
C ASP A 43 -8.66 11.38 -5.70
N ASN A 44 -9.47 12.23 -5.07
CA ASN A 44 -10.91 12.28 -5.32
C ASN A 44 -11.29 12.73 -6.74
N LEU A 45 -10.36 13.34 -7.48
CA LEU A 45 -10.53 13.69 -8.89
C LEU A 45 -10.15 12.57 -9.86
N GLY A 46 -9.68 11.42 -9.32
CA GLY A 46 -9.24 10.27 -10.13
C GLY A 46 -7.78 10.32 -10.56
N ARG A 47 -7.04 11.36 -10.19
CA ARG A 47 -5.63 11.48 -10.56
C ARG A 47 -4.79 10.54 -9.71
N MET A 48 -3.78 9.96 -10.35
CA MET A 48 -2.81 9.09 -9.68
C MET A 48 -1.62 9.92 -9.20
N TRP A 49 -1.28 9.78 -7.95
CA TRP A 49 -0.14 10.40 -7.30
C TRP A 49 0.95 9.37 -7.12
N PHE A 50 2.15 9.69 -7.54
CA PHE A 50 3.34 8.85 -7.40
C PHE A 50 4.38 9.60 -6.58
N GLY A 51 4.62 9.13 -5.37
CA GLY A 51 5.74 9.55 -4.54
C GLY A 51 7.01 8.87 -5.02
N THR A 52 8.07 9.63 -5.28
CA THR A 52 9.32 9.12 -5.82
C THR A 52 10.52 9.56 -4.97
N GLU A 53 11.72 9.15 -5.36
CA GLU A 53 12.97 9.66 -4.79
C GLU A 53 13.33 11.09 -5.29
N GLU A 54 12.56 11.66 -6.23
CA GLU A 54 12.76 13.02 -6.76
C GLU A 54 11.46 13.84 -6.78
N GLY A 55 10.69 13.78 -5.69
CA GLY A 55 9.46 14.54 -5.52
C GLY A 55 8.21 13.77 -5.88
N ILE A 56 7.18 14.47 -6.34
CA ILE A 56 5.84 13.92 -6.63
C ILE A 56 5.47 14.11 -8.09
N SER A 57 4.93 13.07 -8.70
CA SER A 57 4.31 13.10 -10.02
C SER A 57 2.80 12.87 -9.89
N ILE A 58 1.99 13.70 -10.54
CA ILE A 58 0.52 13.60 -10.56
C ILE A 58 0.08 13.35 -12.00
N TYR A 59 -0.49 12.17 -12.24
CA TYR A 59 -0.98 11.73 -13.56
C TYR A 59 -2.51 11.82 -13.61
N ASP A 60 -3.05 12.50 -14.62
CA ASP A 60 -4.49 12.72 -14.79
C ASP A 60 -5.16 11.75 -15.81
N GLY A 61 -4.40 10.77 -16.29
CA GLY A 61 -4.84 9.84 -17.33
C GLY A 61 -4.29 10.18 -18.72
N VAL A 62 -3.82 11.41 -18.94
CA VAL A 62 -3.30 11.91 -20.21
C VAL A 62 -1.88 12.47 -20.06
N GLN A 63 -1.65 13.28 -19.04
CA GLN A 63 -0.38 13.97 -18.81
C GLN A 63 0.06 13.83 -17.35
N THR A 64 1.36 13.94 -17.14
CA THR A 64 1.95 13.92 -15.80
C THR A 64 2.46 15.31 -15.43
N LYS A 65 2.04 15.82 -14.28
CA LYS A 65 2.58 17.04 -13.68
C LYS A 65 3.57 16.66 -12.59
N VAL A 66 4.81 17.12 -12.72
CA VAL A 66 5.90 16.83 -11.80
C VAL A 66 6.15 18.02 -10.88
N TYR A 67 6.33 17.72 -9.59
CA TYR A 67 6.71 18.69 -8.56
C TYR A 67 8.04 18.25 -7.93
N LYS A 68 9.13 18.90 -8.34
CA LYS A 68 10.49 18.64 -7.83
C LYS A 68 10.84 19.58 -6.66
N PRO A 69 11.75 19.19 -5.78
CA PRO A 69 12.16 20.00 -4.63
C PRO A 69 12.61 21.42 -4.98
N SER A 70 13.30 21.59 -6.10
CA SER A 70 13.79 22.88 -6.60
C SER A 70 12.67 23.87 -6.99
N GLU A 71 11.47 23.37 -7.33
CA GLU A 71 10.33 24.20 -7.68
C GLU A 71 9.63 24.76 -6.46
N PHE A 72 9.68 24.03 -5.34
CA PHE A 72 9.12 24.46 -4.06
C PHE A 72 9.96 25.54 -3.38
N HIS A 73 11.27 25.51 -3.58
CA HIS A 73 12.18 26.55 -3.04
C HIS A 73 11.90 27.96 -3.58
N ARG A 74 11.28 28.07 -4.76
CA ARG A 74 10.96 29.36 -5.38
C ARG A 74 9.66 30.00 -4.87
N GLN A 75 8.77 29.24 -4.24
CA GLN A 75 7.42 29.74 -3.87
C GLN A 75 7.22 30.08 -2.40
N ASN A 76 8.14 29.87 -1.51
CA ASN A 76 8.24 30.26 -0.10
C ASN A 76 8.98 29.19 0.74
N ALA A 77 10.25 29.38 0.90
CA ALA A 77 11.08 29.13 2.10
C ALA A 77 10.93 27.79 2.87
N ASN A 78 10.14 26.81 2.45
CA ASN A 78 10.08 25.52 3.14
C ASN A 78 10.74 24.44 2.28
N PRO A 79 11.83 23.80 2.77
CA PRO A 79 12.49 22.73 2.04
C PRO A 79 11.53 21.52 1.98
N ILE A 80 10.91 21.30 0.82
CA ILE A 80 10.34 20.01 0.49
C ILE A 80 11.51 19.16 0.03
N GLY A 81 11.69 18.01 0.66
CA GLY A 81 12.75 17.09 0.35
C GLY A 81 12.47 16.26 -0.90
N ASN A 82 13.35 15.31 -1.18
CA ASN A 82 13.28 14.51 -2.39
C ASN A 82 12.33 13.31 -2.24
N GLN A 83 12.36 12.64 -1.08
CA GLN A 83 11.71 11.34 -0.92
C GLN A 83 10.30 11.46 -0.36
N THR A 84 9.36 10.72 -0.95
CA THR A 84 7.97 10.59 -0.49
C THR A 84 7.60 9.11 -0.40
N HIS A 85 7.33 8.63 0.82
CA HIS A 85 7.04 7.22 1.10
C HIS A 85 5.57 6.97 1.45
N PHE A 86 4.84 8.01 1.86
CA PHE A 86 3.44 7.90 2.28
C PHE A 86 2.61 8.99 1.62
N ILE A 87 1.46 8.62 1.06
CA ILE A 87 0.50 9.56 0.49
C ILE A 87 -0.90 9.10 0.92
N ALA A 88 -1.69 10.00 1.50
CA ALA A 88 -3.06 9.71 1.90
C ALA A 88 -3.95 10.94 1.69
N GLY A 89 -5.26 10.72 1.45
CA GLY A 89 -6.23 11.78 1.30
C GLY A 89 -7.21 11.86 2.45
N ASP A 90 -7.66 13.08 2.79
CA ASP A 90 -8.75 13.29 3.72
C ASP A 90 -10.12 13.22 3.02
N LYS A 91 -11.20 13.26 3.82
CA LYS A 91 -12.58 13.27 3.32
C LYS A 91 -12.91 14.46 2.44
N ASP A 92 -12.19 15.57 2.60
CA ASP A 92 -12.41 16.82 1.85
C ASP A 92 -11.60 16.84 0.53
N GLY A 93 -10.82 15.78 0.28
CA GLY A 93 -10.02 15.58 -0.94
C GLY A 93 -8.63 16.19 -0.90
N ASN A 94 -8.21 16.76 0.23
CA ASN A 94 -6.84 17.20 0.38
C ASN A 94 -5.91 16.00 0.46
N VAL A 95 -4.69 16.15 -0.05
CA VAL A 95 -3.69 15.08 -0.06
C VAL A 95 -2.56 15.43 0.91
N PHE A 96 -2.23 14.48 1.77
CA PHE A 96 -1.16 14.59 2.75
C PHE A 96 -0.06 13.59 2.41
N PHE A 97 1.18 14.01 2.52
CA PHE A 97 2.32 13.17 2.22
C PHE A 97 3.55 13.59 3.03
N ASP A 98 4.43 12.63 3.26
CA ASP A 98 5.76 12.93 3.78
C ASP A 98 6.66 13.47 2.65
N SER A 99 7.59 14.33 3.01
CA SER A 99 8.62 14.80 2.09
C SER A 99 9.92 14.96 2.89
N ASP A 100 10.86 14.04 2.68
CA ASP A 100 12.01 13.76 3.53
C ASP A 100 11.60 13.57 5.00
N GLN A 101 11.49 14.60 5.76
CA GLN A 101 11.13 14.53 7.18
C GLN A 101 9.98 15.49 7.54
N SER A 102 9.35 16.06 6.52
CA SER A 102 8.27 17.03 6.69
C SER A 102 6.93 16.42 6.33
N LEU A 103 5.86 16.92 6.92
CA LEU A 103 4.49 16.60 6.52
C LEU A 103 3.94 17.74 5.68
N ILE A 104 3.53 17.40 4.46
CA ILE A 104 3.00 18.35 3.48
C ILE A 104 1.52 18.07 3.26
N ARG A 105 0.72 19.13 3.14
CA ARG A 105 -0.67 19.10 2.69
C ARG A 105 -0.78 19.78 1.33
N TYR A 106 -1.42 19.11 0.39
CA TYR A 106 -1.92 19.72 -0.84
C TYR A 106 -3.41 19.99 -0.67
N ASP A 107 -3.77 21.26 -0.75
CA ASP A 107 -5.17 21.70 -0.72
C ASP A 107 -5.77 21.56 -2.13
N ILE A 108 -6.80 20.71 -2.25
CA ILE A 108 -7.38 20.37 -3.55
C ILE A 108 -8.10 21.55 -4.22
N GLN A 109 -8.66 22.47 -3.45
CA GLN A 109 -9.42 23.60 -3.96
C GLN A 109 -8.50 24.72 -4.46
N THR A 110 -7.50 25.05 -3.65
CA THR A 110 -6.55 26.13 -3.98
C THR A 110 -5.36 25.65 -4.82
N GLN A 111 -5.17 24.31 -4.92
CA GLN A 111 -4.05 23.67 -5.58
C GLN A 111 -2.68 24.11 -5.02
N LYS A 112 -2.62 24.41 -3.74
CA LYS A 112 -1.40 24.86 -3.06
C LYS A 112 -0.88 23.82 -2.07
N PHE A 113 0.44 23.78 -1.96
CA PHE A 113 1.13 22.99 -0.96
C PHE A 113 1.41 23.85 0.29
N SER A 114 1.29 23.22 1.44
CA SER A 114 1.67 23.80 2.73
C SER A 114 2.44 22.78 3.56
N CYS A 115 3.52 23.22 4.20
CA CYS A 115 4.25 22.40 5.15
C CYS A 115 3.58 22.52 6.51
N LEU A 116 3.03 21.43 7.01
CA LEU A 116 2.33 21.39 8.31
C LEU A 116 3.29 21.15 9.48
N ARG A 117 4.28 20.29 9.27
CA ARG A 117 5.26 19.90 10.30
C ARG A 117 6.64 19.69 9.68
N LYS A 118 7.68 20.18 10.37
CA LYS A 118 9.09 19.88 10.09
C LYS A 118 9.60 18.90 11.16
N SER A 119 9.16 17.66 11.10
CA SER A 119 9.58 16.62 12.04
C SER A 119 9.46 15.26 11.37
N ASN A 120 10.24 14.30 11.85
CA ASN A 120 10.27 12.96 11.26
C ASN A 120 8.89 12.33 11.27
N VAL A 121 8.27 12.28 10.09
CA VAL A 121 7.03 11.55 9.82
C VAL A 121 7.40 10.12 9.44
N TYR A 122 6.83 9.15 10.12
CA TYR A 122 7.12 7.74 9.93
C TYR A 122 5.98 6.98 9.27
N THR A 123 4.78 7.52 9.30
CA THR A 123 3.62 7.03 8.57
C THR A 123 2.57 8.11 8.40
N VAL A 124 1.83 8.05 7.29
CA VAL A 124 0.63 8.84 7.01
C VAL A 124 -0.43 7.89 6.51
N ALA A 125 -1.59 7.84 7.15
CA ALA A 125 -2.70 6.98 6.78
C ALA A 125 -4.01 7.76 6.77
N SER A 126 -4.95 7.35 5.92
CA SER A 126 -6.33 7.83 5.94
C SER A 126 -7.22 6.78 6.60
N ILE A 127 -7.78 7.10 7.75
CA ILE A 127 -8.70 6.22 8.47
C ILE A 127 -10.07 6.91 8.49
N LYS A 128 -11.04 6.33 7.79
CA LYS A 128 -12.40 6.91 7.60
C LYS A 128 -12.37 8.37 7.14
N GLY A 129 -11.42 8.69 6.26
CA GLY A 129 -11.26 10.04 5.71
C GLY A 129 -10.63 11.06 6.67
N THR A 130 -10.18 10.63 7.85
CA THR A 130 -9.34 11.43 8.75
C THR A 130 -7.88 11.03 8.58
N ILE A 131 -6.98 12.00 8.50
CA ILE A 131 -5.55 11.74 8.39
C ILE A 131 -4.98 11.44 9.77
N TRP A 132 -4.31 10.31 9.85
CA TRP A 132 -3.54 9.85 10.98
C TRP A 132 -2.05 9.87 10.65
N VAL A 133 -1.22 10.29 11.58
CA VAL A 133 0.23 10.38 11.38
C VAL A 133 0.98 9.80 12.56
N GLY A 134 2.07 9.08 12.27
CA GLY A 134 3.07 8.67 13.25
C GLY A 134 4.25 9.65 13.23
N ILE A 135 4.47 10.36 14.33
CA ILE A 135 5.57 11.32 14.49
C ILE A 135 6.31 11.01 15.78
N ALA A 136 7.61 10.77 15.70
CA ALA A 136 8.42 10.30 16.82
C ALA A 136 7.79 9.06 17.48
N ASP A 137 7.45 9.14 18.78
CA ASP A 137 6.79 8.09 19.55
C ASP A 137 5.27 8.28 19.67
N SER A 138 4.68 9.19 18.90
CA SER A 138 3.28 9.61 19.06
C SER A 138 2.46 9.35 17.80
N ILE A 139 1.18 9.02 18.02
CA ILE A 139 0.15 8.96 17.00
C ILE A 139 -0.76 10.18 17.15
N LEU A 140 -0.97 10.88 16.04
CA LEU A 140 -1.76 12.12 15.98
C LEU A 140 -2.81 12.01 14.88
N THR A 141 -3.90 12.80 14.98
CA THR A 141 -4.92 12.94 13.94
C THR A 141 -5.07 14.39 13.51
N TRP A 142 -5.27 14.59 12.20
CA TRP A 142 -5.51 15.92 11.65
C TRP A 142 -6.87 16.47 12.11
N ASN A 143 -6.84 17.69 12.65
CA ASN A 143 -8.03 18.46 13.01
C ASN A 143 -8.14 19.70 12.12
N PRO A 144 -9.04 19.70 11.12
CA PRO A 144 -9.15 20.82 10.18
C PRO A 144 -9.61 22.12 10.84
N ASP A 145 -10.41 22.06 11.92
CA ASP A 145 -10.92 23.25 12.60
C ASP A 145 -9.79 24.02 13.32
N LYS A 146 -8.81 23.29 13.83
CA LYS A 146 -7.60 23.85 14.44
C LYS A 146 -6.49 24.15 13.45
N ASN A 147 -6.60 23.59 12.22
CA ASN A 147 -5.50 23.52 11.27
C ASN A 147 -4.21 22.97 11.90
N ASP A 148 -4.35 21.96 12.77
CA ASP A 148 -3.29 21.31 13.53
C ASP A 148 -3.70 19.87 13.88
N PHE A 149 -2.88 19.16 14.64
CA PHE A 149 -3.08 17.77 15.02
C PHE A 149 -3.52 17.63 16.47
N ASP A 150 -4.47 16.74 16.70
CA ASP A 150 -4.86 16.25 18.02
C ASP A 150 -4.04 14.99 18.38
N PHE A 151 -3.63 14.91 19.64
CA PHE A 151 -2.94 13.74 20.17
C PHE A 151 -3.92 12.58 20.36
N VAL A 152 -3.52 11.38 19.96
CA VAL A 152 -4.30 10.14 20.14
C VAL A 152 -3.69 9.24 21.19
N THR A 153 -2.45 8.80 20.99
CA THR A 153 -1.74 7.89 21.89
C THR A 153 -0.22 7.98 21.69
N ARG A 154 0.51 7.38 22.61
CA ARG A 154 1.96 7.29 22.57
C ARG A 154 2.42 5.85 22.63
N LEU A 155 3.47 5.53 21.87
CA LEU A 155 4.18 4.26 21.97
C LEU A 155 4.94 4.18 23.28
N GLU A 156 4.96 3.02 23.91
CA GLU A 156 5.56 2.84 25.24
C GLU A 156 7.08 3.08 25.23
N ASN A 157 7.74 2.63 24.15
CA ASN A 157 9.18 2.81 23.99
C ASN A 157 9.46 4.00 23.06
N ARG A 158 10.22 4.99 23.56
CA ARG A 158 10.61 6.20 22.82
C ARG A 158 11.43 5.93 21.55
N ASN A 159 12.02 4.75 21.44
CA ASN A 159 12.75 4.33 20.24
C ASN A 159 11.85 3.63 19.20
N GLN A 160 10.63 3.27 19.56
CA GLN A 160 9.65 2.75 18.62
C GLN A 160 9.14 3.85 17.69
N ARG A 161 8.80 3.45 16.47
CA ARG A 161 8.20 4.31 15.46
C ARG A 161 7.00 3.59 14.88
N ALA A 162 5.88 4.29 14.73
CA ALA A 162 4.77 3.75 13.98
C ALA A 162 5.13 3.71 12.49
N THR A 163 4.99 2.55 11.89
CA THR A 163 5.32 2.30 10.48
C THR A 163 4.08 2.22 9.61
N CYS A 164 2.96 1.76 10.17
CA CYS A 164 1.67 1.68 9.50
C CYS A 164 0.52 1.75 10.51
N LEU A 165 -0.65 2.17 10.04
CA LEU A 165 -1.86 2.38 10.84
C LEU A 165 -3.06 1.85 10.06
N LEU A 166 -3.92 1.09 10.71
CA LEU A 166 -5.13 0.54 10.12
C LEU A 166 -6.28 0.54 11.13
N GLU A 167 -7.49 0.90 10.70
CA GLU A 167 -8.72 0.53 11.38
C GLU A 167 -9.37 -0.62 10.61
N ASP A 168 -9.59 -1.74 11.29
CA ASP A 168 -10.27 -2.88 10.67
C ASP A 168 -11.79 -2.67 10.61
N SER A 169 -12.49 -3.50 9.88
CA SER A 169 -13.95 -3.45 9.70
C SER A 169 -14.72 -3.63 11.01
N GLY A 170 -14.10 -4.22 12.03
CA GLY A 170 -14.62 -4.33 13.39
C GLY A 170 -14.40 -3.09 14.25
N GLY A 171 -13.79 -2.01 13.71
CA GLY A 171 -13.51 -0.76 14.43
C GLY A 171 -12.29 -0.84 15.34
N ARG A 172 -11.45 -1.87 15.20
CA ARG A 172 -10.23 -2.01 15.99
C ARG A 172 -9.08 -1.29 15.29
N TYR A 173 -8.32 -0.50 16.06
CA TYR A 173 -7.16 0.22 15.54
C TYR A 173 -5.91 -0.61 15.73
N TRP A 174 -5.17 -0.82 14.65
CA TRP A 174 -3.93 -1.55 14.60
C TRP A 174 -2.78 -0.60 14.31
N ILE A 175 -1.70 -0.73 15.06
CA ILE A 175 -0.51 0.10 14.95
C ILE A 175 0.67 -0.84 14.73
N GLY A 176 1.21 -0.85 13.51
CA GLY A 176 2.48 -1.48 13.23
C GLY A 176 3.62 -0.56 13.66
N THR A 177 4.66 -1.13 14.27
CA THR A 177 5.82 -0.40 14.73
C THR A 177 7.11 -1.11 14.34
N THR A 178 8.24 -0.44 14.52
CA THR A 178 9.58 -1.03 14.36
C THR A 178 9.91 -2.14 15.36
N ASP A 179 9.04 -2.43 16.33
CA ASP A 179 9.28 -3.41 17.40
C ASP A 179 8.01 -4.21 17.78
N GLY A 180 7.01 -4.23 16.91
CA GLY A 180 5.83 -5.07 17.10
C GLY A 180 4.55 -4.52 16.53
N LEU A 181 3.52 -5.37 16.59
CA LEU A 181 2.14 -5.03 16.26
C LEU A 181 1.34 -4.78 17.55
N PHE A 182 0.65 -3.65 17.59
CA PHE A 182 -0.18 -3.27 18.73
C PHE A 182 -1.62 -3.06 18.28
N ARG A 183 -2.56 -3.33 19.19
CA ARG A 183 -3.96 -2.95 19.07
C ARG A 183 -4.25 -1.85 20.09
N MET A 184 -4.84 -0.77 19.64
CA MET A 184 -5.28 0.32 20.52
C MET A 184 -6.61 -0.04 21.17
N ASN A 185 -6.70 0.14 22.47
CA ASN A 185 -7.91 -0.06 23.28
C ASN A 185 -8.77 1.23 23.31
N ASP A 186 -9.99 1.14 23.83
CA ASP A 186 -10.91 2.28 23.90
C ASP A 186 -10.37 3.44 24.77
N ASP A 187 -9.60 3.12 25.81
CA ASP A 187 -8.92 4.09 26.68
C ASP A 187 -7.62 4.66 26.06
N LYS A 188 -7.34 4.33 24.81
CA LYS A 188 -6.13 4.69 24.03
C LYS A 188 -4.83 4.03 24.52
N SER A 189 -4.88 3.12 25.48
CA SER A 189 -3.74 2.26 25.81
C SER A 189 -3.47 1.26 24.67
N LEU A 190 -2.28 0.67 24.64
CA LEU A 190 -1.84 -0.25 23.60
C LEU A 190 -1.69 -1.67 24.17
N THR A 191 -2.26 -2.65 23.48
CA THR A 191 -2.06 -4.07 23.75
C THR A 191 -1.13 -4.66 22.69
N CYS A 192 0.00 -5.22 23.13
CA CYS A 192 0.92 -5.90 22.22
C CYS A 192 0.31 -7.21 21.71
N MET A 193 0.32 -7.37 20.38
CA MET A 193 -0.17 -8.56 19.67
C MET A 193 0.96 -9.41 19.09
N ILE A 194 2.03 -8.76 18.62
CA ILE A 194 3.27 -9.39 18.15
C ILE A 194 4.41 -8.53 18.68
N MET A 195 5.38 -9.14 19.36
CA MET A 195 6.55 -8.45 19.94
C MET A 195 7.80 -8.74 19.11
N GLY A 196 8.69 -7.73 19.00
CA GLY A 196 10.04 -7.92 18.45
C GLY A 196 10.11 -8.11 16.94
N GLU A 197 9.05 -7.77 16.20
CA GLU A 197 9.03 -7.80 14.74
C GLU A 197 8.87 -6.37 14.19
N ASP A 198 9.67 -6.00 13.21
CA ASP A 198 9.53 -4.71 12.49
C ASP A 198 8.40 -4.82 11.47
N ILE A 199 7.23 -4.29 11.83
CA ILE A 199 6.03 -4.33 10.99
C ILE A 199 6.18 -3.31 9.87
N TYR A 200 5.91 -3.72 8.63
CA TYR A 200 6.04 -2.84 7.48
C TYR A 200 4.70 -2.29 7.00
N ASP A 201 3.70 -3.17 6.81
CA ASP A 201 2.37 -2.80 6.34
C ASP A 201 1.28 -3.70 6.94
N LEU A 202 0.05 -3.19 6.93
CA LEU A 202 -1.16 -3.85 7.42
C LEU A 202 -2.28 -3.72 6.39
N TYR A 203 -2.96 -4.83 6.12
CA TYR A 203 -4.10 -4.86 5.20
C TYR A 203 -5.19 -5.80 5.71
N GLU A 204 -6.45 -5.36 5.73
CA GLU A 204 -7.59 -6.24 5.98
C GLU A 204 -8.22 -6.64 4.64
N ASP A 205 -8.37 -7.96 4.40
CA ASP A 205 -9.03 -8.46 3.21
C ASP A 205 -10.57 -8.50 3.36
N SER A 206 -11.28 -8.74 2.25
CA SER A 206 -12.75 -8.82 2.23
C SER A 206 -13.33 -9.98 3.06
N LYS A 207 -12.48 -10.91 3.52
CA LYS A 207 -12.83 -12.01 4.43
C LYS A 207 -12.45 -11.71 5.87
N TYR A 208 -12.10 -10.45 6.17
CA TYR A 208 -11.71 -9.97 7.51
C TYR A 208 -10.44 -10.61 8.07
N ASN A 209 -9.56 -11.12 7.20
CA ASN A 209 -8.24 -11.50 7.64
C ASN A 209 -7.32 -10.28 7.64
N LEU A 210 -6.48 -10.16 8.67
CA LEU A 210 -5.46 -9.14 8.74
C LEU A 210 -4.13 -9.71 8.20
N TRP A 211 -3.64 -9.11 7.13
CA TRP A 211 -2.33 -9.39 6.55
C TRP A 211 -1.31 -8.41 7.13
N ILE A 212 -0.16 -8.93 7.53
CA ILE A 212 0.85 -8.20 8.29
C ILE A 212 2.19 -8.49 7.64
N SER A 213 2.77 -7.53 6.96
CA SER A 213 4.13 -7.69 6.42
C SER A 213 5.17 -7.35 7.48
N ILE A 214 6.26 -8.10 7.47
CA ILE A 214 7.36 -7.94 8.41
C ILE A 214 8.63 -7.66 7.61
N ARG A 215 9.33 -6.61 8.00
CA ARG A 215 10.55 -6.22 7.32
C ARG A 215 11.57 -7.36 7.32
N MET A 216 11.92 -7.84 6.13
CA MET A 216 12.89 -8.93 5.90
C MET A 216 12.56 -10.28 6.56
N ASN A 217 11.31 -10.47 7.05
CA ASN A 217 10.95 -11.66 7.81
C ASN A 217 9.65 -12.34 7.35
N GLY A 218 9.21 -12.06 6.12
CA GLY A 218 7.99 -12.61 5.53
C GLY A 218 6.74 -11.89 5.97
N MET A 219 5.68 -12.63 6.24
CA MET A 219 4.39 -12.04 6.63
C MET A 219 3.58 -12.97 7.53
N TYR A 220 2.63 -12.40 8.27
CA TYR A 220 1.56 -13.13 8.92
C TYR A 220 0.21 -12.85 8.27
N LYS A 221 -0.67 -13.83 8.36
CA LYS A 221 -2.10 -13.71 8.18
C LYS A 221 -2.78 -14.03 9.50
N ARG A 222 -3.54 -13.10 10.05
CA ARG A 222 -4.38 -13.33 11.22
C ARG A 222 -5.81 -13.54 10.73
N ASP A 223 -6.40 -14.70 11.03
CA ASP A 223 -7.78 -15.01 10.65
C ASP A 223 -8.82 -14.33 11.55
N VAL A 224 -10.10 -14.48 11.22
CA VAL A 224 -11.23 -13.92 11.98
C VAL A 224 -11.32 -14.47 13.41
N HIS A 225 -10.77 -15.64 13.67
CA HIS A 225 -10.72 -16.28 15.00
C HIS A 225 -9.51 -15.82 15.81
N GLY A 226 -8.60 -15.06 15.20
CA GLY A 226 -7.40 -14.56 15.85
C GLY A 226 -6.16 -15.43 15.70
N ASN A 227 -6.22 -16.53 14.93
CA ASN A 227 -5.08 -17.39 14.70
C ASN A 227 -4.11 -16.77 13.70
N PHE A 228 -2.81 -16.88 13.98
CA PHE A 228 -1.76 -16.38 13.10
C PHE A 228 -1.17 -17.54 12.28
N THR A 229 -1.14 -17.38 10.96
CA THR A 229 -0.40 -18.22 10.02
C THR A 229 0.77 -17.42 9.50
N ARG A 230 1.99 -17.96 9.56
CA ARG A 230 3.20 -17.33 9.07
C ARG A 230 3.58 -17.86 7.70
N TYR A 231 3.94 -16.96 6.79
CA TYR A 231 4.48 -17.27 5.48
C TYR A 231 5.90 -16.72 5.37
N ARG A 232 6.83 -17.57 4.97
CA ARG A 232 8.23 -17.23 4.73
C ARG A 232 8.70 -17.85 3.43
N TYR A 233 9.63 -17.17 2.78
CA TYR A 233 10.29 -17.72 1.60
C TYR A 233 10.96 -19.06 1.93
N ASP A 234 10.67 -20.05 1.10
CA ASP A 234 11.27 -21.39 1.16
C ASP A 234 11.69 -21.77 -0.27
N PRO A 235 13.00 -21.85 -0.56
CA PRO A 235 13.48 -22.19 -1.90
C PRO A 235 13.13 -23.61 -2.34
N SER A 236 12.75 -24.50 -1.42
CA SER A 236 12.31 -25.86 -1.74
C SER A 236 10.83 -25.95 -2.14
N ASN A 237 10.04 -24.89 -1.88
CA ASN A 237 8.61 -24.82 -2.19
C ASN A 237 8.29 -23.72 -3.22
N PRO A 238 8.13 -24.06 -4.51
CA PRO A 238 7.85 -23.08 -5.56
C PRO A 238 6.47 -22.41 -5.42
N ASN A 239 5.56 -22.95 -4.61
CA ASN A 239 4.22 -22.42 -4.36
C ASN A 239 4.18 -21.51 -3.11
N ASN A 240 5.32 -21.03 -2.65
CA ASN A 240 5.45 -20.12 -1.52
C ASN A 240 5.77 -18.70 -1.98
N ILE A 241 5.84 -17.75 -1.04
CA ILE A 241 6.21 -16.36 -1.33
C ILE A 241 7.62 -16.30 -1.94
N SER A 242 7.84 -15.35 -2.86
CA SER A 242 9.09 -15.26 -3.61
C SER A 242 10.26 -14.65 -2.82
N SER A 243 9.97 -13.94 -1.71
CA SER A 243 10.96 -13.30 -0.85
C SER A 243 10.40 -13.00 0.54
N ASN A 244 11.27 -12.95 1.55
CA ASN A 244 10.89 -12.50 2.90
C ASN A 244 10.75 -10.97 3.01
N GLN A 245 11.04 -10.22 1.98
CA GLN A 245 10.84 -8.76 1.93
C GLN A 245 9.49 -8.46 1.30
N VAL A 246 8.42 -8.68 2.06
CA VAL A 246 7.05 -8.39 1.67
C VAL A 246 6.77 -6.91 1.91
N ARG A 247 6.05 -6.30 0.98
CA ARG A 247 5.63 -4.89 1.01
C ARG A 247 4.11 -4.79 1.10
N ASP A 248 3.55 -3.78 0.50
CA ASP A 248 2.12 -3.44 0.53
C ASP A 248 1.23 -4.55 -0.03
N PHE A 249 -0.01 -4.61 0.42
CA PHE A 249 -1.00 -5.57 -0.04
C PHE A 249 -2.18 -4.89 -0.70
N VAL A 250 -2.77 -5.53 -1.70
CA VAL A 250 -4.09 -5.19 -2.23
C VAL A 250 -4.88 -6.45 -2.55
N GLU A 251 -6.20 -6.35 -2.51
CA GLU A 251 -7.11 -7.42 -2.92
C GLU A 251 -7.71 -7.08 -4.29
N ASP A 252 -7.63 -8.02 -5.25
CA ASP A 252 -8.29 -7.87 -6.55
C ASP A 252 -9.82 -8.09 -6.44
N ASN A 253 -10.53 -7.88 -7.56
CA ASN A 253 -11.99 -8.05 -7.60
C ASN A 253 -12.44 -9.53 -7.51
N PHE A 254 -11.49 -10.47 -7.50
CA PHE A 254 -11.73 -11.91 -7.36
C PHE A 254 -11.37 -12.44 -5.97
N GLY A 255 -10.93 -11.57 -5.07
CA GLY A 255 -10.54 -11.92 -3.71
C GLY A 255 -9.13 -12.49 -3.58
N ASN A 256 -8.28 -12.36 -4.61
CA ASN A 256 -6.87 -12.72 -4.48
C ASN A 256 -6.10 -11.56 -3.85
N ILE A 257 -5.11 -11.89 -3.02
CA ILE A 257 -4.24 -10.90 -2.39
C ILE A 257 -2.95 -10.77 -3.21
N TRP A 258 -2.68 -9.55 -3.64
CA TRP A 258 -1.47 -9.19 -4.37
C TRP A 258 -0.53 -8.42 -3.47
N PHE A 259 0.76 -8.70 -3.56
CA PHE A 259 1.77 -7.99 -2.78
C PHE A 259 3.12 -7.99 -3.49
N GLY A 260 3.84 -6.89 -3.33
CA GLY A 260 5.17 -6.72 -3.87
C GLY A 260 6.25 -7.34 -2.99
N THR A 261 7.33 -7.80 -3.62
CA THR A 261 8.55 -8.23 -2.96
C THR A 261 9.78 -7.80 -3.75
N PHE A 262 10.98 -8.03 -3.21
CA PHE A 262 12.23 -7.77 -3.94
C PHE A 262 12.45 -8.66 -5.17
N THR A 263 11.76 -9.79 -5.26
CA THR A 263 12.01 -10.80 -6.30
C THR A 263 10.79 -11.10 -7.16
N GLY A 264 9.71 -10.34 -7.00
CA GLY A 264 8.51 -10.47 -7.82
C GLY A 264 7.26 -9.87 -7.19
N LEU A 265 6.24 -9.75 -8.03
CA LEU A 265 4.86 -9.56 -7.61
C LEU A 265 4.29 -10.93 -7.27
N ASN A 266 3.69 -11.06 -6.09
CA ASN A 266 3.07 -12.30 -5.63
C ASN A 266 1.56 -12.14 -5.63
N LYS A 267 0.85 -13.23 -5.97
CA LYS A 267 -0.59 -13.35 -5.89
C LYS A 267 -0.92 -14.56 -5.03
N TYR A 268 -1.61 -14.34 -3.94
CA TYR A 268 -2.15 -15.41 -3.11
C TYR A 268 -3.59 -15.70 -3.51
N ASN A 269 -3.87 -16.96 -3.83
CA ASN A 269 -5.20 -17.45 -4.10
C ASN A 269 -5.79 -18.09 -2.83
N PRO A 270 -6.81 -17.49 -2.20
CA PRO A 270 -7.36 -18.02 -0.94
C PRO A 270 -8.14 -19.33 -1.10
N THR A 271 -8.55 -19.68 -2.32
CA THR A 271 -9.26 -20.94 -2.60
C THR A 271 -8.31 -22.13 -2.63
N SER A 272 -7.16 -21.98 -3.29
CA SER A 272 -6.14 -23.03 -3.40
C SER A 272 -5.11 -22.96 -2.27
N ASN A 273 -5.04 -21.86 -1.52
CA ASN A 273 -4.02 -21.56 -0.52
C ASN A 273 -2.59 -21.61 -1.12
N GLN A 274 -2.44 -21.12 -2.34
CA GLN A 274 -1.19 -21.14 -3.10
C GLN A 274 -0.78 -19.73 -3.54
N PHE A 275 0.52 -19.56 -3.77
CA PHE A 275 1.10 -18.34 -4.30
C PHE A 275 1.50 -18.55 -5.76
N GLU A 276 1.20 -17.55 -6.60
CA GLU A 276 1.73 -17.39 -7.94
C GLU A 276 2.72 -16.22 -7.92
N VAL A 277 3.86 -16.37 -8.62
CA VAL A 277 4.91 -15.35 -8.65
C VAL A 277 5.08 -14.84 -10.07
N TYR A 278 5.02 -13.53 -10.22
CA TYR A 278 5.30 -12.81 -11.45
C TYR A 278 6.62 -12.06 -11.27
N ALA A 279 7.62 -12.43 -12.06
CA ALA A 279 8.94 -11.82 -12.03
C ALA A 279 9.27 -11.21 -13.40
N ARG A 280 10.37 -10.46 -13.48
CA ARG A 280 10.87 -9.91 -14.73
C ARG A 280 11.01 -11.01 -15.79
N ASN A 281 10.48 -10.74 -16.98
CA ASN A 281 10.54 -11.61 -18.14
C ASN A 281 10.81 -10.72 -19.37
N PRO A 282 11.65 -11.14 -20.34
CA PRO A 282 11.93 -10.39 -21.56
C PRO A 282 10.77 -10.31 -22.55
N LEU A 283 9.67 -11.02 -22.31
CA LEU A 283 8.50 -11.01 -23.20
C LEU A 283 7.75 -9.67 -23.16
N PRO A 284 7.21 -9.19 -24.28
CA PRO A 284 6.36 -7.99 -24.31
C PRO A 284 5.19 -8.10 -23.34
N GLY A 285 4.89 -7.00 -22.63
CA GLY A 285 3.81 -6.97 -21.63
C GLY A 285 4.14 -7.64 -20.30
N SER A 286 5.39 -8.05 -20.09
CA SER A 286 5.89 -8.53 -18.80
C SER A 286 6.42 -7.38 -17.94
N MET A 287 6.66 -7.66 -16.65
CA MET A 287 7.32 -6.69 -15.76
C MET A 287 8.75 -6.39 -16.20
N THR A 288 9.14 -5.13 -16.12
CA THR A 288 10.52 -4.68 -16.46
C THR A 288 11.51 -4.94 -15.32
N HIS A 289 11.03 -4.97 -14.08
CA HIS A 289 11.82 -5.22 -12.88
C HIS A 289 11.16 -6.29 -12.02
N SER A 290 11.96 -7.01 -11.23
CA SER A 290 11.45 -7.98 -10.27
C SER A 290 11.17 -7.35 -8.90
N SER A 291 11.83 -6.25 -8.55
CA SER A 291 11.55 -5.53 -7.31
C SER A 291 10.29 -4.71 -7.47
N VAL A 292 9.27 -5.00 -6.67
CA VAL A 292 7.94 -4.39 -6.73
C VAL A 292 7.67 -3.67 -5.42
N PHE A 293 7.53 -2.36 -5.50
CA PHE A 293 7.18 -1.44 -4.41
C PHE A 293 6.62 -0.16 -5.02
N PRO A 294 5.51 0.33 -4.56
CA PRO A 294 4.40 -0.22 -3.78
C PRO A 294 3.44 -1.03 -4.65
N VAL A 295 2.32 -1.50 -4.07
CA VAL A 295 1.18 -2.07 -4.81
C VAL A 295 -0.07 -1.31 -4.40
N TYR A 296 -0.85 -0.82 -5.36
CA TYR A 296 -2.04 -0.02 -5.11
C TYR A 296 -3.17 -0.40 -6.05
N LYS A 297 -4.39 -0.52 -5.54
CA LYS A 297 -5.60 -0.75 -6.35
C LYS A 297 -6.40 0.54 -6.45
N ASP A 298 -6.60 1.03 -7.67
CA ASP A 298 -7.43 2.20 -7.91
C ASP A 298 -8.94 1.88 -7.81
N ARG A 299 -9.78 2.92 -7.87
CA ARG A 299 -11.24 2.77 -7.78
C ARG A 299 -11.86 2.06 -8.97
N GLN A 300 -11.16 1.96 -10.09
CA GLN A 300 -11.54 1.20 -11.28
C GLN A 300 -11.18 -0.29 -11.16
N GLY A 301 -10.41 -0.66 -10.14
CA GLY A 301 -9.93 -2.02 -9.90
C GLY A 301 -8.62 -2.35 -10.61
N THR A 302 -7.95 -1.36 -11.20
CA THR A 302 -6.61 -1.54 -11.78
C THR A 302 -5.58 -1.63 -10.65
N ILE A 303 -4.68 -2.61 -10.74
CA ILE A 303 -3.57 -2.74 -9.81
C ILE A 303 -2.35 -2.04 -10.40
N TRP A 304 -1.82 -1.08 -9.65
CA TRP A 304 -0.61 -0.31 -9.94
C TRP A 304 0.55 -0.86 -9.13
N LEU A 305 1.76 -0.86 -9.73
CA LEU A 305 2.99 -1.36 -9.11
C LEU A 305 4.14 -0.38 -9.38
#